data_25de6bf12cbc893ced3bacfe95168ab8
#
_entry.id   25de6bf12cbc893ced3bacfe95168ab8
#
_cell.length_a   1.000
_cell.length_b   1.000
_cell.length_c   1.000
_cell.angle_alpha   90.00
_cell.angle_beta   90.00
_cell.angle_gamma   90.00
#
_symmetry.space_group_name_H-M   'P 1'
#
loop_
_entity.id
_entity.type
_entity.pdbx_description
1 polymer ?
#
loop_
_entity_poly.entity_id
_entity_poly.type
_entity_poly.pdbx_seq_one_letter_code
_entity_poly.pdbx_strand_id
1 'polypeptide(L)'
;MSQNKQDKGFRFSIRKRSVGVCGVAIATFLLASGLVFQTNVVKATEPSVAAVAGENIAAHKTASQSSTAYGGDASRAVDGNQDNNYGHRSVTHTDFQDHSWWKVDLEKEESVGTVRIYNRGDGDVANRLSNFDVILLDKDGNEVARQHIDSLNNQPTIDVQFSGVDARYVKIELNKSKTPLSLAEVEVYRSAKSEKIVENKKTENKVKTDYTAELNKYLFGLNYDKTNILTRRGEAIENYTN
;
A
#
# COMPACT_ATOMS: atom_id res chain seq x y z
N MET A 1 -17.89 65.92 -37.67
CA MET A 1 -16.64 65.18 -37.68
C MET A 1 -16.46 64.51 -36.33
N SER A 2 -16.82 63.27 -36.21
CA SER A 2 -16.66 62.51 -35.00
C SER A 2 -15.90 61.22 -35.34
N GLN A 3 -14.69 61.06 -34.79
CA GLN A 3 -13.85 59.92 -35.03
C GLN A 3 -14.18 58.82 -34.01
N ASN A 4 -14.64 57.71 -34.52
CA ASN A 4 -14.93 56.50 -33.74
C ASN A 4 -13.64 55.72 -33.54
N LYS A 5 -13.14 55.60 -32.31
CA LYS A 5 -12.00 54.79 -31.90
C LYS A 5 -12.48 53.37 -31.67
N GLN A 6 -12.16 52.43 -32.54
CA GLN A 6 -12.39 51.02 -32.35
C GLN A 6 -11.37 50.43 -31.36
N ASP A 7 -11.86 49.93 -30.23
CA ASP A 7 -11.09 49.08 -29.33
C ASP A 7 -10.88 47.69 -29.95
N LYS A 8 -9.63 47.37 -30.23
CA LYS A 8 -9.22 46.03 -30.66
C LYS A 8 -9.05 45.13 -29.41
N GLY A 9 -10.10 44.43 -29.06
CA GLY A 9 -10.02 43.38 -28.05
C GLY A 9 -9.17 42.19 -28.52
N PHE A 10 -8.10 41.92 -27.79
CA PHE A 10 -7.30 40.71 -28.01
C PHE A 10 -8.06 39.50 -27.51
N ARG A 11 -8.52 38.63 -28.41
CA ARG A 11 -9.09 37.31 -28.08
C ARG A 11 -7.95 36.27 -28.04
N PHE A 12 -7.61 35.81 -26.84
CA PHE A 12 -6.75 34.63 -26.67
C PHE A 12 -7.58 33.37 -26.87
N SER A 13 -7.29 32.62 -27.92
CA SER A 13 -7.81 31.29 -28.16
C SER A 13 -6.83 30.25 -27.59
N ILE A 14 -7.18 29.62 -26.47
CA ILE A 14 -6.42 28.50 -25.90
C ILE A 14 -6.84 27.24 -26.64
N ARG A 15 -6.05 26.78 -27.60
CA ARG A 15 -6.20 25.44 -28.17
C ARG A 15 -5.59 24.42 -27.21
N LYS A 16 -6.43 23.57 -26.62
CA LYS A 16 -5.98 22.36 -25.96
C LYS A 16 -5.23 21.47 -26.95
N ARG A 17 -3.92 21.38 -26.84
CA ARG A 17 -3.13 20.26 -27.37
C ARG A 17 -2.69 19.43 -26.18
N SER A 18 -3.20 18.20 -26.11
CA SER A 18 -2.70 17.20 -25.21
C SER A 18 -1.35 16.70 -25.73
N VAL A 19 -0.27 17.15 -25.13
CA VAL A 19 1.01 16.47 -25.11
C VAL A 19 1.60 16.78 -23.74
N GLY A 20 1.76 15.74 -22.93
CA GLY A 20 2.32 15.83 -21.60
C GLY A 20 3.79 16.24 -21.63
N VAL A 21 4.03 17.50 -21.29
CA VAL A 21 5.28 17.93 -20.64
C VAL A 21 4.87 19.07 -19.73
N CYS A 22 4.86 18.81 -18.43
CA CYS A 22 4.69 19.85 -17.44
C CYS A 22 6.00 20.64 -17.35
N GLY A 23 6.12 21.69 -18.19
CA GLY A 23 7.19 22.65 -18.06
C GLY A 23 6.91 23.56 -16.88
N VAL A 24 7.78 23.53 -15.88
CA VAL A 24 7.78 24.50 -14.77
C VAL A 24 8.25 25.85 -15.32
N ALA A 25 7.34 26.81 -15.44
CA ALA A 25 7.70 28.19 -15.74
C ALA A 25 8.35 28.82 -14.49
N ILE A 26 9.65 29.10 -14.57
CA ILE A 26 10.36 29.87 -13.56
C ILE A 26 10.07 31.35 -13.85
N ALA A 27 9.24 31.97 -13.02
CA ALA A 27 9.10 33.43 -13.02
C ALA A 27 10.22 34.02 -12.14
N THR A 28 11.25 34.58 -12.77
CA THR A 28 12.29 35.34 -12.09
C THR A 28 11.80 36.76 -11.86
N PHE A 29 11.43 37.11 -10.61
CA PHE A 29 11.25 38.49 -10.20
C PHE A 29 12.58 39.02 -9.67
N LEU A 30 13.20 39.97 -10.38
CA LEU A 30 14.34 40.72 -9.92
C LEU A 30 13.83 41.87 -9.03
N LEU A 31 13.93 41.72 -7.73
CA LEU A 31 13.84 42.84 -6.79
C LEU A 31 15.26 43.26 -6.41
N ALA A 32 15.57 44.51 -6.62
CA ALA A 32 16.84 45.14 -6.27
C ALA A 32 16.91 45.36 -4.76
N SER A 33 17.19 44.29 -4.02
CA SER A 33 17.66 44.34 -2.63
C SER A 33 18.27 42.97 -2.32
N GLY A 34 19.58 42.94 -2.18
CA GLY A 34 20.52 41.81 -2.09
C GLY A 34 20.19 40.61 -1.20
N LEU A 35 19.05 39.99 -1.38
CA LEU A 35 18.69 38.71 -0.77
C LEU A 35 18.87 37.59 -1.82
N VAL A 36 19.90 36.78 -1.61
CA VAL A 36 20.11 35.57 -2.39
C VAL A 36 19.11 34.50 -1.92
N PHE A 37 18.05 34.29 -2.67
CA PHE A 37 17.17 33.13 -2.47
C PHE A 37 17.84 31.91 -3.12
N GLN A 38 18.25 30.93 -2.31
CA GLN A 38 18.57 29.62 -2.81
C GLN A 38 17.27 28.95 -3.31
N THR A 39 17.12 28.86 -4.62
CA THR A 39 16.06 28.06 -5.23
C THR A 39 16.46 26.59 -5.15
N ASN A 40 15.84 25.85 -4.24
CA ASN A 40 15.88 24.39 -4.30
C ASN A 40 15.14 23.97 -5.56
N VAL A 41 15.88 23.62 -6.60
CA VAL A 41 15.33 22.98 -7.79
C VAL A 41 14.84 21.60 -7.38
N VAL A 42 13.54 21.48 -7.12
CA VAL A 42 12.91 20.17 -7.01
C VAL A 42 12.93 19.58 -8.43
N LYS A 43 13.87 18.68 -8.67
CA LYS A 43 13.92 17.90 -9.90
C LYS A 43 12.65 17.05 -9.93
N ALA A 44 11.73 17.34 -10.86
CA ALA A 44 10.58 16.48 -11.10
C ALA A 44 11.14 15.09 -11.49
N THR A 45 11.07 14.17 -10.57
CA THR A 45 11.33 12.76 -10.83
C THR A 45 10.17 12.28 -11.70
N GLU A 46 10.48 11.64 -12.83
CA GLU A 46 9.53 10.83 -13.61
C GLU A 46 8.70 10.00 -12.62
N PRO A 47 7.42 9.71 -12.89
CA PRO A 47 6.66 8.81 -12.06
C PRO A 47 7.27 7.40 -12.19
N SER A 48 8.34 7.15 -11.44
CA SER A 48 8.67 5.80 -11.06
C SER A 48 7.43 5.28 -10.35
N VAL A 49 6.95 4.08 -10.71
CA VAL A 49 5.96 3.37 -9.90
C VAL A 49 6.44 3.50 -8.46
N ALA A 50 5.81 4.38 -7.69
CA ALA A 50 6.24 4.65 -6.33
C ALA A 50 6.25 3.29 -5.65
N ALA A 51 7.37 2.91 -5.06
CA ALA A 51 7.41 1.70 -4.26
C ALA A 51 6.27 1.85 -3.25
N VAL A 52 5.26 0.97 -3.34
CA VAL A 52 4.18 0.97 -2.36
C VAL A 52 4.86 0.67 -1.05
N ALA A 53 4.94 1.67 -0.18
CA ALA A 53 5.57 1.50 1.11
C ALA A 53 4.65 0.64 1.96
N GLY A 54 5.18 -0.41 2.58
CA GLY A 54 4.42 -1.24 3.49
C GLY A 54 4.69 -2.73 3.32
N GLU A 55 4.15 -3.49 4.25
CA GLU A 55 4.19 -4.95 4.25
C GLU A 55 3.18 -5.50 3.23
N ASN A 56 3.59 -6.47 2.40
CA ASN A 56 2.66 -7.26 1.60
C ASN A 56 1.88 -8.22 2.51
N ILE A 57 0.63 -7.88 2.80
CA ILE A 57 -0.23 -8.65 3.72
C ILE A 57 -0.84 -9.91 3.07
N ALA A 58 -0.65 -10.11 1.76
CA ALA A 58 -1.06 -11.32 1.04
C ALA A 58 0.04 -12.38 0.98
N ALA A 59 1.29 -12.03 1.31
CA ALA A 59 2.44 -12.94 1.18
C ALA A 59 2.22 -14.24 1.97
N HIS A 60 2.35 -15.37 1.28
CA HIS A 60 2.21 -16.74 1.81
C HIS A 60 0.84 -17.06 2.43
N LYS A 61 -0.19 -16.27 2.13
CA LYS A 61 -1.56 -16.51 2.57
C LYS A 61 -2.23 -17.61 1.75
N THR A 62 -3.32 -18.14 2.29
CA THR A 62 -4.10 -19.17 1.58
C THR A 62 -4.78 -18.56 0.36
N ALA A 63 -4.45 -19.07 -0.82
CA ALA A 63 -5.07 -18.69 -2.07
C ALA A 63 -5.86 -19.84 -2.69
N SER A 64 -6.88 -19.48 -3.47
CA SER A 64 -7.74 -20.40 -4.21
C SER A 64 -8.06 -19.83 -5.59
N GLN A 65 -8.49 -20.67 -6.50
CA GLN A 65 -8.90 -20.25 -7.84
C GLN A 65 -10.02 -21.14 -8.37
N SER A 66 -10.71 -20.69 -9.40
CA SER A 66 -11.89 -21.35 -9.97
C SER A 66 -11.60 -22.75 -10.51
N SER A 67 -10.38 -23.00 -10.96
CA SER A 67 -9.87 -24.30 -11.39
C SER A 67 -8.34 -24.26 -11.43
N THR A 68 -7.68 -25.42 -11.49
CA THR A 68 -6.23 -25.50 -11.67
C THR A 68 -5.92 -26.34 -12.89
N ALA A 69 -5.23 -25.76 -13.86
CA ALA A 69 -4.75 -26.42 -15.04
C ALA A 69 -3.23 -26.36 -15.15
N TYR A 70 -2.65 -27.37 -15.81
CA TYR A 70 -1.20 -27.47 -16.09
C TYR A 70 -0.30 -27.30 -14.86
N GLY A 71 -0.81 -27.59 -13.65
CA GLY A 71 -0.09 -27.44 -12.39
C GLY A 71 0.20 -26.00 -11.99
N GLY A 72 -0.57 -25.03 -12.49
CA GLY A 72 -0.48 -23.62 -12.11
C GLY A 72 -1.29 -23.32 -10.87
N ASP A 73 -0.83 -23.75 -9.70
CA ASP A 73 -1.54 -23.63 -8.41
C ASP A 73 -1.75 -22.19 -7.97
N ALA A 74 -2.86 -21.93 -7.26
CA ALA A 74 -3.23 -20.59 -6.79
C ALA A 74 -2.17 -19.95 -5.87
N SER A 75 -1.45 -20.76 -5.11
CA SER A 75 -0.42 -20.30 -4.17
C SER A 75 0.79 -19.62 -4.81
N ARG A 76 1.02 -19.85 -6.11
CA ARG A 76 2.11 -19.20 -6.84
C ARG A 76 1.97 -17.69 -6.94
N ALA A 77 0.76 -17.17 -6.82
CA ALA A 77 0.54 -15.73 -6.87
C ALA A 77 0.63 -15.03 -5.50
N VAL A 78 1.12 -15.72 -4.47
CA VAL A 78 1.38 -15.16 -3.13
C VAL A 78 2.67 -15.71 -2.52
N ASP A 79 3.57 -16.28 -3.33
CA ASP A 79 4.81 -16.90 -2.86
C ASP A 79 6.02 -15.95 -2.81
N GLY A 80 5.83 -14.70 -3.23
CA GLY A 80 6.85 -13.66 -3.30
C GLY A 80 7.69 -13.71 -4.58
N ASN A 81 7.39 -14.60 -5.52
CA ASN A 81 8.11 -14.76 -6.77
C ASN A 81 7.41 -14.01 -7.92
N GLN A 82 7.95 -12.86 -8.28
CA GLN A 82 7.42 -12.00 -9.36
C GLN A 82 7.82 -12.46 -10.78
N ASP A 83 8.49 -13.60 -10.93
CA ASP A 83 8.86 -14.14 -12.24
C ASP A 83 7.59 -14.47 -13.04
N ASN A 84 7.41 -13.80 -14.15
CA ASN A 84 6.20 -13.85 -14.96
C ASN A 84 6.24 -14.90 -16.09
N ASN A 85 7.25 -15.77 -16.11
CA ASN A 85 7.39 -16.83 -17.08
C ASN A 85 6.78 -18.14 -16.55
N TYR A 86 5.72 -18.59 -17.18
CA TYR A 86 5.05 -19.83 -16.79
C TYR A 86 5.98 -21.07 -16.81
N GLY A 87 6.94 -21.13 -17.75
CA GLY A 87 7.92 -22.22 -17.84
C GLY A 87 8.81 -22.36 -16.60
N HIS A 88 8.93 -21.34 -15.79
CA HIS A 88 9.67 -21.35 -14.53
C HIS A 88 8.81 -21.78 -13.33
N ARG A 89 7.55 -22.16 -13.56
CA ARG A 89 6.58 -22.61 -12.53
C ARG A 89 6.23 -21.53 -11.50
N SER A 90 6.31 -20.26 -11.87
CA SER A 90 6.05 -19.10 -11.02
C SER A 90 4.64 -18.54 -11.21
N VAL A 91 3.87 -19.01 -12.20
CA VAL A 91 2.60 -18.40 -12.61
C VAL A 91 1.44 -19.35 -12.32
N THR A 92 0.31 -18.82 -11.84
CA THR A 92 -0.95 -19.55 -11.68
C THR A 92 -1.58 -19.88 -13.03
N HIS A 93 -2.49 -20.83 -13.11
CA HIS A 93 -3.23 -21.10 -14.32
C HIS A 93 -4.57 -21.78 -14.03
N THR A 94 -5.68 -21.12 -14.37
CA THR A 94 -7.00 -21.75 -14.38
C THR A 94 -7.22 -22.50 -15.70
N ASP A 95 -8.28 -23.30 -15.77
CA ASP A 95 -8.72 -23.89 -17.04
C ASP A 95 -9.38 -22.84 -17.95
N PHE A 96 -9.69 -23.23 -19.20
CA PHE A 96 -10.46 -22.42 -20.15
C PHE A 96 -11.95 -22.48 -19.79
N GLN A 97 -12.38 -21.50 -19.00
CA GLN A 97 -13.75 -21.39 -18.50
C GLN A 97 -14.26 -19.95 -18.54
N ASP A 98 -15.55 -19.79 -18.32
CA ASP A 98 -16.16 -18.48 -18.19
C ASP A 98 -15.89 -17.93 -16.78
N HIS A 99 -15.65 -16.63 -16.68
CA HIS A 99 -15.45 -15.95 -15.39
C HIS A 99 -14.39 -16.60 -14.50
N SER A 100 -13.23 -16.94 -15.08
CA SER A 100 -12.09 -17.47 -14.33
C SER A 100 -11.70 -16.48 -13.22
N TRP A 101 -11.50 -17.00 -12.00
CA TRP A 101 -11.13 -16.17 -10.87
C TRP A 101 -10.00 -16.77 -10.02
N TRP A 102 -9.33 -15.90 -9.31
CA TRP A 102 -8.37 -16.17 -8.26
C TRP A 102 -8.71 -15.36 -7.02
N LYS A 103 -8.43 -15.88 -5.81
CA LYS A 103 -8.78 -15.23 -4.53
C LYS A 103 -7.77 -15.59 -3.45
N VAL A 104 -7.40 -14.61 -2.60
CA VAL A 104 -6.59 -14.79 -1.39
C VAL A 104 -7.41 -14.48 -0.15
N ASP A 105 -7.21 -15.24 0.95
CA ASP A 105 -7.73 -14.97 2.30
C ASP A 105 -6.67 -14.26 3.11
N LEU A 106 -6.90 -13.01 3.48
CA LEU A 106 -6.01 -12.23 4.35
C LEU A 106 -6.08 -12.67 5.83
N GLU A 107 -6.90 -13.71 6.13
CA GLU A 107 -7.15 -14.33 7.46
C GLU A 107 -7.98 -13.46 8.41
N LYS A 108 -7.97 -12.17 8.24
CA LYS A 108 -8.77 -11.19 8.99
C LYS A 108 -9.12 -10.01 8.09
N GLU A 109 -10.02 -9.16 8.55
CA GLU A 109 -10.29 -7.90 7.89
C GLU A 109 -9.10 -6.95 8.02
N GLU A 110 -8.64 -6.44 6.89
CA GLU A 110 -7.54 -5.50 6.76
C GLU A 110 -7.99 -4.30 5.94
N SER A 111 -7.48 -3.12 6.28
CA SER A 111 -7.80 -1.89 5.55
C SER A 111 -6.99 -1.83 4.26
N VAL A 112 -7.54 -2.35 3.17
CA VAL A 112 -6.87 -2.49 1.88
C VAL A 112 -6.74 -1.13 1.19
N GLY A 113 -5.51 -0.75 0.84
CA GLY A 113 -5.19 0.48 0.13
C GLY A 113 -4.76 0.25 -1.31
N THR A 114 -3.96 -0.77 -1.58
CA THR A 114 -3.46 -1.09 -2.92
C THR A 114 -3.42 -2.59 -3.14
N VAL A 115 -3.88 -3.02 -4.31
CA VAL A 115 -3.66 -4.38 -4.82
C VAL A 115 -2.75 -4.27 -6.04
N ARG A 116 -1.53 -4.81 -5.95
CA ARG A 116 -0.58 -4.88 -7.06
C ARG A 116 -0.65 -6.24 -7.69
N ILE A 117 -0.80 -6.28 -9.00
CA ILE A 117 -0.96 -7.50 -9.78
C ILE A 117 0.17 -7.60 -10.79
N TYR A 118 0.91 -8.70 -10.77
CA TYR A 118 1.92 -9.05 -11.75
C TYR A 118 1.32 -10.03 -12.75
N ASN A 119 1.29 -9.60 -14.02
CA ASN A 119 0.73 -10.39 -15.10
C ASN A 119 1.73 -11.45 -15.59
N ARG A 120 1.23 -12.54 -16.14
CA ARG A 120 2.02 -13.48 -16.93
C ARG A 120 2.57 -12.78 -18.18
N GLY A 121 3.88 -12.92 -18.44
CA GLY A 121 4.58 -12.19 -19.48
C GLY A 121 5.16 -13.03 -20.62
N ASP A 122 5.18 -14.36 -20.51
CA ASP A 122 5.72 -15.24 -21.53
C ASP A 122 4.74 -15.48 -22.69
N GLY A 123 5.24 -15.49 -23.90
CA GLY A 123 4.45 -15.71 -25.11
C GLY A 123 3.41 -14.61 -25.39
N ASP A 124 2.46 -14.90 -26.27
CA ASP A 124 1.42 -13.94 -26.67
C ASP A 124 0.17 -14.00 -25.78
N VAL A 125 0.34 -14.30 -24.49
CA VAL A 125 -0.78 -14.54 -23.57
C VAL A 125 -1.04 -13.40 -22.58
N ALA A 126 -0.18 -12.38 -22.54
CA ALA A 126 -0.31 -11.25 -21.63
C ALA A 126 -1.68 -10.53 -21.74
N ASN A 127 -2.27 -10.49 -22.94
CA ASN A 127 -3.59 -9.90 -23.18
C ASN A 127 -4.76 -10.67 -22.58
N ARG A 128 -4.54 -11.87 -22.01
CA ARG A 128 -5.59 -12.61 -21.32
C ARG A 128 -6.06 -11.85 -20.08
N LEU A 129 -5.15 -11.19 -19.37
CA LEU A 129 -5.49 -10.32 -18.23
C LEU A 129 -5.96 -8.96 -18.73
N SER A 130 -7.21 -8.89 -19.14
CA SER A 130 -7.92 -7.67 -19.53
C SER A 130 -9.43 -7.91 -19.35
N ASN A 131 -10.21 -6.84 -19.24
CA ASN A 131 -11.62 -6.89 -18.91
C ASN A 131 -11.86 -7.76 -17.67
N PHE A 132 -11.33 -7.30 -16.54
CA PHE A 132 -11.39 -8.03 -15.27
C PHE A 132 -11.70 -7.08 -14.11
N ASP A 133 -12.18 -7.67 -13.02
CA ASP A 133 -12.47 -6.94 -11.79
C ASP A 133 -11.51 -7.36 -10.67
N VAL A 134 -11.12 -6.39 -9.86
CA VAL A 134 -10.51 -6.59 -8.55
C VAL A 134 -11.58 -6.29 -7.51
N ILE A 135 -11.95 -7.31 -6.74
CA ILE A 135 -13.09 -7.31 -5.84
C ILE A 135 -12.60 -7.52 -4.41
N LEU A 136 -13.00 -6.66 -3.50
CA LEU A 136 -12.78 -6.82 -2.07
C LEU A 136 -14.02 -7.40 -1.43
N LEU A 137 -13.84 -8.45 -0.61
CA LEU A 137 -14.96 -9.10 0.10
C LEU A 137 -14.71 -9.02 1.61
N ASP A 138 -15.79 -8.88 2.38
CA ASP A 138 -15.78 -8.93 3.84
C ASP A 138 -15.52 -10.37 4.36
N LYS A 139 -15.56 -10.54 5.69
CA LYS A 139 -15.41 -11.85 6.35
C LYS A 139 -16.51 -12.86 5.99
N ASP A 140 -17.66 -12.39 5.59
CA ASP A 140 -18.84 -13.21 5.23
C ASP A 140 -18.89 -13.51 3.72
N GLY A 141 -17.94 -12.95 2.94
CA GLY A 141 -17.84 -13.13 1.50
C GLY A 141 -18.69 -12.17 0.68
N ASN A 142 -19.27 -11.14 1.30
CA ASN A 142 -20.00 -10.10 0.58
C ASN A 142 -19.05 -9.09 -0.05
N GLU A 143 -19.39 -8.58 -1.22
CA GLU A 143 -18.62 -7.55 -1.90
C GLU A 143 -18.75 -6.21 -1.15
N VAL A 144 -17.58 -5.62 -0.81
CA VAL A 144 -17.46 -4.32 -0.14
C VAL A 144 -16.86 -3.24 -1.05
N ALA A 145 -16.10 -3.65 -2.07
CA ALA A 145 -15.59 -2.74 -3.10
C ALA A 145 -15.21 -3.51 -4.38
N ARG A 146 -15.23 -2.79 -5.51
CA ARG A 146 -14.85 -3.31 -6.82
C ARG A 146 -14.15 -2.23 -7.64
N GLN A 147 -13.13 -2.63 -8.38
CA GLN A 147 -12.48 -1.82 -9.41
C GLN A 147 -12.44 -2.62 -10.71
N HIS A 148 -12.97 -2.04 -11.79
CA HIS A 148 -12.93 -2.64 -13.13
C HIS A 148 -11.69 -2.18 -13.89
N ILE A 149 -11.01 -3.11 -14.54
CA ILE A 149 -9.79 -2.85 -15.33
C ILE A 149 -10.00 -3.36 -16.75
N ASP A 150 -10.05 -2.45 -17.70
CA ASP A 150 -10.21 -2.78 -19.12
C ASP A 150 -8.98 -3.49 -19.68
N SER A 151 -7.78 -2.98 -19.38
CA SER A 151 -6.51 -3.50 -19.92
C SER A 151 -5.32 -3.01 -19.11
N LEU A 152 -4.25 -3.81 -19.07
CA LEU A 152 -2.96 -3.37 -18.53
C LEU A 152 -2.16 -2.49 -19.51
N ASN A 153 -2.64 -2.28 -20.74
CA ASN A 153 -1.93 -1.49 -21.76
C ASN A 153 -0.46 -1.95 -21.99
N ASN A 154 -0.26 -3.25 -22.04
CA ASN A 154 1.05 -3.91 -22.18
C ASN A 154 2.01 -3.70 -20.98
N GLN A 155 1.54 -3.17 -19.86
CA GLN A 155 2.34 -3.12 -18.64
C GLN A 155 2.38 -4.50 -17.99
N PRO A 156 3.54 -4.93 -17.47
CA PRO A 156 3.67 -6.23 -16.79
C PRO A 156 3.00 -6.21 -15.41
N THR A 157 2.75 -5.04 -14.85
CA THR A 157 2.23 -4.85 -13.49
C THR A 157 1.23 -3.72 -13.45
N ILE A 158 0.21 -3.85 -12.59
CA ILE A 158 -0.77 -2.78 -12.32
C ILE A 158 -1.00 -2.63 -10.83
N ASP A 159 -1.12 -1.38 -10.38
CA ASP A 159 -1.55 -1.00 -9.03
C ASP A 159 -3.02 -0.56 -9.06
N VAL A 160 -3.87 -1.33 -8.41
CA VAL A 160 -5.30 -1.03 -8.25
C VAL A 160 -5.51 -0.40 -6.89
N GLN A 161 -5.99 0.86 -6.87
CA GLN A 161 -6.10 1.67 -5.67
C GLN A 161 -7.47 1.52 -5.02
N PHE A 162 -7.48 1.40 -3.69
CA PHE A 162 -8.64 1.44 -2.83
C PHE A 162 -8.46 2.50 -1.73
N SER A 163 -9.55 3.04 -1.22
CA SER A 163 -9.50 4.13 -0.22
C SER A 163 -9.44 3.64 1.23
N GLY A 164 -8.76 2.51 1.48
CA GLY A 164 -8.70 1.91 2.81
C GLY A 164 -10.01 1.20 3.17
N VAL A 165 -10.45 0.28 2.32
CA VAL A 165 -11.67 -0.51 2.51
C VAL A 165 -11.32 -1.74 3.36
N ASP A 166 -12.07 -1.96 4.43
CA ASP A 166 -11.91 -3.14 5.27
C ASP A 166 -12.43 -4.38 4.53
N ALA A 167 -11.53 -5.35 4.32
CA ALA A 167 -11.81 -6.57 3.58
C ALA A 167 -10.98 -7.75 4.10
N ARG A 168 -11.53 -8.95 4.06
CA ARG A 168 -10.82 -10.19 4.36
C ARG A 168 -10.31 -10.89 3.11
N TYR A 169 -11.01 -10.78 2.00
CA TYR A 169 -10.61 -11.45 0.75
C TYR A 169 -10.36 -10.44 -0.35
N VAL A 170 -9.35 -10.73 -1.18
CA VAL A 170 -9.11 -10.07 -2.45
C VAL A 170 -9.34 -11.09 -3.56
N LYS A 171 -10.27 -10.79 -4.48
CA LYS A 171 -10.61 -11.65 -5.62
C LYS A 171 -10.30 -10.92 -6.92
N ILE A 172 -9.71 -11.63 -7.87
CA ILE A 172 -9.51 -11.17 -9.26
C ILE A 172 -10.35 -12.06 -10.15
N GLU A 173 -11.23 -11.48 -10.97
CA GLU A 173 -12.17 -12.23 -11.82
C GLU A 173 -12.19 -11.66 -13.23
N LEU A 174 -12.01 -12.54 -14.23
CA LEU A 174 -12.14 -12.17 -15.65
C LEU A 174 -13.60 -12.04 -16.05
N ASN A 175 -13.95 -10.93 -16.70
CA ASN A 175 -15.26 -10.74 -17.34
C ASN A 175 -15.25 -11.29 -18.78
N LYS A 176 -14.70 -12.49 -18.94
CA LYS A 176 -14.49 -13.15 -20.24
C LYS A 176 -14.99 -14.58 -20.23
N SER A 177 -15.41 -15.04 -21.41
CA SER A 177 -15.75 -16.43 -21.64
C SER A 177 -14.53 -17.21 -22.14
N LYS A 178 -14.43 -18.48 -21.73
CA LYS A 178 -13.44 -19.46 -22.20
C LYS A 178 -11.99 -18.94 -22.19
N THR A 179 -11.67 -18.14 -21.17
CA THR A 179 -10.34 -17.51 -21.02
C THR A 179 -9.74 -17.95 -19.69
N PRO A 180 -8.51 -18.52 -19.68
CA PRO A 180 -7.84 -18.85 -18.43
C PRO A 180 -7.29 -17.58 -17.78
N LEU A 181 -7.31 -17.53 -16.45
CA LEU A 181 -6.62 -16.54 -15.65
C LEU A 181 -5.23 -17.07 -15.29
N SER A 182 -4.21 -16.22 -15.46
CA SER A 182 -2.84 -16.51 -15.08
C SER A 182 -2.20 -15.27 -14.45
N LEU A 183 -1.70 -15.42 -13.22
CA LEU A 183 -1.09 -14.37 -12.42
C LEU A 183 0.29 -14.82 -11.99
N ALA A 184 1.29 -13.95 -12.09
CA ALA A 184 2.62 -14.22 -11.57
C ALA A 184 2.66 -13.97 -10.06
N GLU A 185 2.19 -12.78 -9.61
CA GLU A 185 2.13 -12.43 -8.20
C GLU A 185 0.98 -11.44 -7.94
N VAL A 186 0.43 -11.48 -6.73
CA VAL A 186 -0.54 -10.50 -6.21
C VAL A 186 -0.08 -10.04 -4.84
N GLU A 187 0.22 -8.78 -4.73
CA GLU A 187 0.61 -8.15 -3.48
C GLU A 187 -0.53 -7.25 -2.99
N VAL A 188 -0.79 -7.27 -1.69
CA VAL A 188 -1.82 -6.44 -1.07
C VAL A 188 -1.19 -5.59 0.01
N TYR A 189 -1.48 -4.28 -0.03
CA TYR A 189 -0.93 -3.31 0.90
C TYR A 189 -2.04 -2.58 1.64
N ARG A 190 -1.79 -2.30 2.93
CA ARG A 190 -2.70 -1.49 3.74
C ARG A 190 -2.78 -0.06 3.22
N SER A 191 -3.86 0.64 3.51
CA SER A 191 -3.92 2.07 3.26
C SER A 191 -2.89 2.82 4.12
N ALA A 192 -2.28 3.86 3.58
CA ALA A 192 -1.27 4.68 4.28
C ALA A 192 -1.78 5.24 5.62
N LYS A 193 -3.09 5.49 5.75
CA LYS A 193 -3.74 5.91 7.00
C LYS A 193 -3.71 4.78 8.04
N SER A 194 -3.98 3.56 7.62
CA SER A 194 -3.97 2.36 8.48
C SER A 194 -2.55 2.01 8.94
N GLU A 195 -1.57 2.10 8.05
CA GLU A 195 -0.15 1.86 8.37
C GLU A 195 0.36 2.80 9.47
N LYS A 196 0.06 4.09 9.36
CA LYS A 196 0.42 5.08 10.39
C LYS A 196 -0.20 4.76 11.75
N ILE A 197 -1.42 4.25 11.78
CA ILE A 197 -2.09 3.84 13.04
C ILE A 197 -1.39 2.63 13.64
N VAL A 198 -1.01 1.64 12.84
CA VAL A 198 -0.29 0.44 13.31
C VAL A 198 1.08 0.80 13.85
N GLU A 199 1.84 1.65 13.14
CA GLU A 199 3.15 2.12 13.56
C GLU A 199 3.06 2.93 14.86
N ASN A 200 2.11 3.84 14.99
CA ASN A 200 1.89 4.63 16.20
C ASN A 200 1.56 3.71 17.39
N LYS A 201 0.65 2.73 17.23
CA LYS A 201 0.33 1.76 18.30
C LYS A 201 1.54 0.94 18.72
N LYS A 202 2.39 0.52 17.77
CA LYS A 202 3.62 -0.21 18.06
C LYS A 202 4.60 0.64 18.88
N THR A 203 4.73 1.90 18.51
CA THR A 203 5.59 2.87 19.21
C THR A 203 5.05 3.17 20.61
N GLU A 204 3.74 3.41 20.77
CA GLU A 204 3.10 3.64 22.06
C GLU A 204 3.25 2.44 23.00
N ASN A 205 3.06 1.21 22.51
CA ASN A 205 3.23 0.00 23.28
C ASN A 205 4.69 -0.19 23.72
N LYS A 206 5.67 0.10 22.87
CA LYS A 206 7.08 0.04 23.24
C LYS A 206 7.42 1.05 24.34
N VAL A 207 7.00 2.30 24.16
CA VAL A 207 7.20 3.35 25.17
C VAL A 207 6.56 2.95 26.50
N LYS A 208 5.31 2.45 26.50
CA LYS A 208 4.63 1.99 27.70
C LYS A 208 5.38 0.87 28.41
N THR A 209 5.93 -0.09 27.65
CA THR A 209 6.72 -1.20 28.22
C THR A 209 8.00 -0.69 28.87
N ASP A 210 8.71 0.23 28.23
CA ASP A 210 9.94 0.80 28.74
C ASP A 210 9.69 1.60 30.04
N TYR A 211 8.63 2.43 30.07
CA TYR A 211 8.23 3.16 31.29
C TYR A 211 7.81 2.23 32.41
N THR A 212 7.10 1.16 32.12
CA THR A 212 6.68 0.18 33.13
C THR A 212 7.89 -0.51 33.74
N ALA A 213 8.89 -0.88 32.96
CA ALA A 213 10.12 -1.50 33.45
C ALA A 213 10.92 -0.54 34.36
N GLU A 214 11.08 0.72 33.96
CA GLU A 214 11.74 1.75 34.78
C GLU A 214 10.98 2.04 36.07
N LEU A 215 9.66 2.19 36.01
CA LEU A 215 8.83 2.41 37.19
C LEU A 215 8.92 1.25 38.17
N ASN A 216 8.88 0.02 37.69
CA ASN A 216 9.04 -1.17 38.55
C ASN A 216 10.41 -1.20 39.22
N LYS A 217 11.49 -0.85 38.50
CA LYS A 217 12.84 -0.73 39.07
C LYS A 217 12.91 0.31 40.16
N TYR A 218 12.28 1.46 39.95
CA TYR A 218 12.21 2.54 40.93
C TYR A 218 11.39 2.15 42.17
N LEU A 219 10.24 1.55 41.97
CA LEU A 219 9.38 1.06 43.07
C LEU A 219 10.06 -0.05 43.90
N PHE A 220 10.79 -0.94 43.23
CA PHE A 220 11.57 -1.97 43.90
C PHE A 220 12.67 -1.36 44.77
N GLY A 221 13.39 -0.34 44.26
CA GLY A 221 14.38 0.41 45.04
C GLY A 221 13.77 1.11 46.23
N LEU A 222 12.62 1.77 46.08
CA LEU A 222 11.91 2.41 47.19
C LEU A 222 11.47 1.40 48.29
N ASN A 223 10.98 0.23 47.89
CA ASN A 223 10.61 -0.81 48.85
C ASN A 223 11.82 -1.34 49.62
N TYR A 224 12.95 -1.50 48.94
CA TYR A 224 14.21 -1.89 49.61
C TYR A 224 14.66 -0.85 50.61
N ASP A 225 14.67 0.42 50.27
CA ASP A 225 15.02 1.52 51.15
C ASP A 225 14.10 1.62 52.35
N LYS A 226 12.78 1.46 52.14
CA LYS A 226 11.78 1.46 53.22
C LYS A 226 12.01 0.30 54.18
N THR A 227 12.35 -0.87 53.69
CA THR A 227 12.65 -2.05 54.54
C THR A 227 13.91 -1.81 55.37
N ASN A 228 14.97 -1.26 54.76
CA ASN A 228 16.19 -0.90 55.46
C ASN A 228 15.98 0.15 56.56
N ILE A 229 15.16 1.17 56.29
CA ILE A 229 14.82 2.21 57.31
C ILE A 229 14.06 1.61 58.47
N LEU A 230 13.10 0.70 58.21
CA LEU A 230 12.35 0.04 59.27
C LEU A 230 13.22 -0.88 60.11
N THR A 231 14.14 -1.63 59.51
CA THR A 231 15.11 -2.50 60.21
C THR A 231 16.04 -1.67 61.10
N ARG A 232 16.65 -0.60 60.56
CA ARG A 232 17.51 0.31 61.35
C ARG A 232 16.77 1.00 62.47
N ARG A 233 15.50 1.32 62.30
CA ARG A 233 14.64 1.89 63.35
C ARG A 233 14.36 0.85 64.45
N GLY A 234 14.15 -0.41 64.09
CA GLY A 234 14.01 -1.51 65.04
C GLY A 234 15.28 -1.70 65.88
N GLU A 235 16.44 -1.78 65.26
CA GLU A 235 17.74 -1.88 65.93
C GLU A 235 18.03 -0.70 66.85
N ALA A 236 17.69 0.52 66.45
CA ALA A 236 17.84 1.72 67.27
C ALA A 236 16.93 1.68 68.51
N ILE A 237 15.73 1.15 68.39
CA ILE A 237 14.78 1.00 69.53
C ILE A 237 15.28 -0.07 70.53
N GLU A 238 15.79 -1.21 70.03
CA GLU A 238 16.38 -2.24 70.91
C GLU A 238 17.59 -1.72 71.67
N ASN A 239 18.44 -0.93 71.08
CA ASN A 239 19.61 -0.32 71.73
C ASN A 239 19.27 0.76 72.75
N TYR A 240 18.04 1.28 72.78
CA TYR A 240 17.56 2.26 73.76
C TYR A 240 16.82 1.64 74.97
N THR A 241 16.42 0.38 74.86
CA THR A 241 15.64 -0.35 75.91
C THR A 241 16.49 -1.31 76.77
N ASN A 242 17.78 -1.42 76.44
CA ASN A 242 18.78 -2.13 77.23
C ASN A 242 19.75 -1.14 77.93
#